data_07d5692983d3415c66cd19d9fb5b534d
#
_entry.id   07d5692983d3415c66cd19d9fb5b534d
#
_cell.length_a   1.000
_cell.length_b   1.000
_cell.length_c   1.000
_cell.angle_alpha   90.00
_cell.angle_beta   90.00
_cell.angle_gamma   90.00
#
_symmetry.space_group_name_H-M   'P 1'
#
loop_
_entity.id
_entity.type
_entity.pdbx_description
1 polymer ?
#
loop_
_entity_poly.entity_id
_entity_poly.type
_entity_poly.pdbx_seq_one_letter_code
_entity_poly.pdbx_strand_id
1 'polypeptide(L)'
;LGQPAGSAQEIDASMLELQAVQQTHHLPPLITADVGKGLDLARFFEPGTPCEIHLEDGSRLNLKLDANAVLPGLVPVGYQQVGIDGQSFTLAVAPARCYSVADAVDNPIPRAWGLSVQLYGLRRPGDGGFGDTQALEDLARVAGERGAEALAISPLHAMFSSDTQRYSPYSPSSRLFLNSLYCAPGTILGERALRTAIDATGLAIELKALEERPLIDWPAAAEAKHRPPAVKARQPEP
;
A
#
# COMPACT_ATOMS: atom_id res chain seq x y z
N LEU A 1 -3.34 15.83 -15.23
CA LEU A 1 -3.87 15.57 -16.57
C LEU A 1 -3.38 16.61 -17.61
N GLY A 2 -2.75 17.73 -17.18
CA GLY A 2 -2.17 18.73 -18.05
C GLY A 2 -3.16 19.66 -18.78
N GLN A 3 -4.46 19.54 -18.49
CA GLN A 3 -5.50 20.38 -19.09
C GLN A 3 -5.74 21.66 -18.28
N PRO A 4 -6.02 22.82 -18.94
CA PRO A 4 -6.33 24.06 -18.26
C PRO A 4 -7.60 23.97 -17.41
N ALA A 5 -7.61 24.57 -16.22
CA ALA A 5 -8.74 24.54 -15.28
C ALA A 5 -8.81 25.83 -14.42
N GLY A 6 -8.32 26.97 -14.93
CA GLY A 6 -8.28 28.25 -14.20
C GLY A 6 -9.61 29.02 -14.21
N SER A 7 -10.53 28.70 -15.13
CA SER A 7 -11.85 29.32 -15.25
C SER A 7 -12.92 28.27 -15.56
N ALA A 8 -14.19 28.60 -15.32
CA ALA A 8 -15.32 27.71 -15.65
C ALA A 8 -15.32 27.32 -17.15
N GLN A 9 -14.99 28.28 -18.00
CA GLN A 9 -14.96 28.08 -19.46
C GLN A 9 -13.81 27.13 -19.88
N GLU A 10 -12.64 27.22 -19.23
CA GLU A 10 -11.52 26.30 -19.43
C GLU A 10 -11.84 24.90 -18.91
N ILE A 11 -12.56 24.79 -17.78
CA ILE A 11 -13.00 23.51 -17.23
C ILE A 11 -13.96 22.81 -18.21
N ASP A 12 -14.96 23.53 -18.73
CA ASP A 12 -15.92 22.97 -19.70
C ASP A 12 -15.20 22.53 -20.99
N ALA A 13 -14.29 23.35 -21.53
CA ALA A 13 -13.51 22.99 -22.71
C ALA A 13 -12.60 21.78 -22.46
N SER A 14 -11.92 21.72 -21.33
CA SER A 14 -11.07 20.57 -20.94
C SER A 14 -11.88 19.30 -20.71
N MET A 15 -13.09 19.40 -20.16
CA MET A 15 -14.02 18.28 -20.02
C MET A 15 -14.46 17.72 -21.37
N LEU A 16 -14.81 18.60 -22.33
CA LEU A 16 -15.17 18.18 -23.67
C LEU A 16 -14.01 17.49 -24.40
N GLU A 17 -12.79 18.01 -24.27
CA GLU A 17 -11.61 17.42 -24.85
C GLU A 17 -11.29 16.06 -24.23
N LEU A 18 -11.37 15.92 -22.91
CA LEU A 18 -11.21 14.64 -22.21
C LEU A 18 -12.26 13.62 -22.62
N GLN A 19 -13.52 14.06 -22.79
CA GLN A 19 -14.58 13.19 -23.29
C GLN A 19 -14.31 12.73 -24.74
N ALA A 20 -13.80 13.61 -25.60
CA ALA A 20 -13.43 13.26 -26.96
C ALA A 20 -12.27 12.26 -27.00
N VAL A 21 -11.26 12.41 -26.13
CA VAL A 21 -10.16 11.44 -25.97
C VAL A 21 -10.64 10.10 -25.43
N GLN A 22 -11.59 10.09 -24.49
CA GLN A 22 -12.22 8.86 -23.98
C GLN A 22 -13.11 8.17 -25.03
N GLN A 23 -13.58 8.91 -26.02
CA GLN A 23 -14.33 8.35 -27.15
C GLN A 23 -13.45 7.77 -28.26
N THR A 24 -12.12 7.97 -28.22
CA THR A 24 -11.22 7.24 -29.10
C THR A 24 -11.24 5.75 -28.72
N HIS A 25 -11.28 4.87 -29.74
CA HIS A 25 -11.44 3.42 -29.60
C HIS A 25 -10.24 2.71 -28.95
N HIS A 26 -9.65 3.30 -27.94
CA HIS A 26 -8.60 2.66 -27.16
C HIS A 26 -9.18 1.78 -26.07
N LEU A 27 -8.80 0.50 -26.09
CA LEU A 27 -9.12 -0.43 -25.02
C LEU A 27 -8.52 0.07 -23.70
N PRO A 28 -9.34 0.31 -22.65
CA PRO A 28 -8.81 0.72 -21.35
C PRO A 28 -7.88 -0.34 -20.77
N PRO A 29 -6.78 0.03 -20.11
CA PRO A 29 -5.86 -0.95 -19.52
C PRO A 29 -6.49 -1.72 -18.34
N LEU A 30 -7.57 -1.21 -17.76
CA LEU A 30 -8.36 -1.85 -16.71
C LEU A 30 -9.84 -1.60 -16.96
N ILE A 31 -10.62 -2.69 -16.91
CA ILE A 31 -12.09 -2.67 -16.99
C ILE A 31 -12.64 -3.40 -15.77
N THR A 32 -13.80 -2.95 -15.26
CA THR A 32 -14.49 -3.61 -14.15
C THR A 32 -15.74 -4.29 -14.62
N ALA A 33 -16.04 -5.46 -14.06
CA ALA A 33 -17.32 -6.15 -14.24
C ALA A 33 -17.76 -6.80 -12.91
N ASP A 34 -19.06 -6.91 -12.70
CA ASP A 34 -19.58 -7.67 -11.55
C ASP A 34 -19.39 -9.17 -11.77
N VAL A 35 -19.19 -9.92 -10.71
CA VAL A 35 -19.09 -11.37 -10.74
C VAL A 35 -20.30 -12.01 -11.44
N GLY A 36 -20.02 -12.87 -12.42
CA GLY A 36 -21.03 -13.55 -13.23
C GLY A 36 -21.76 -12.68 -14.25
N LYS A 37 -21.42 -11.40 -14.37
CA LYS A 37 -21.97 -10.49 -15.39
C LYS A 37 -21.10 -10.49 -16.64
N GLY A 38 -21.72 -10.58 -17.80
CA GLY A 38 -21.03 -10.42 -19.07
C GLY A 38 -20.48 -9.01 -19.25
N LEU A 39 -19.33 -8.89 -19.91
CA LEU A 39 -18.71 -7.63 -20.25
C LEU A 39 -18.90 -7.33 -21.75
N ASP A 40 -19.61 -6.24 -22.06
CA ASP A 40 -19.78 -5.77 -23.42
C ASP A 40 -18.46 -5.19 -23.97
N LEU A 41 -17.96 -5.81 -25.03
CA LEU A 41 -16.75 -5.43 -25.73
C LEU A 41 -17.01 -5.10 -27.21
N ALA A 42 -18.28 -4.96 -27.65
CA ALA A 42 -18.66 -4.71 -29.03
C ALA A 42 -18.06 -3.42 -29.62
N ARG A 43 -17.66 -2.48 -28.76
CA ARG A 43 -16.96 -1.26 -29.17
C ARG A 43 -15.52 -1.52 -29.63
N PHE A 44 -14.90 -2.62 -29.19
CA PHE A 44 -13.49 -2.90 -29.37
C PHE A 44 -13.21 -4.13 -30.23
N PHE A 45 -14.10 -5.13 -30.20
CA PHE A 45 -13.88 -6.42 -30.83
C PHE A 45 -15.12 -6.96 -31.54
N GLU A 46 -14.89 -7.82 -32.55
CA GLU A 46 -15.95 -8.47 -33.27
C GLU A 46 -16.55 -9.68 -32.51
N PRO A 47 -17.82 -10.04 -32.77
CA PRO A 47 -18.43 -11.25 -32.25
C PRO A 47 -17.61 -12.50 -32.57
N GLY A 48 -17.56 -13.43 -31.62
CA GLY A 48 -16.85 -14.70 -31.78
C GLY A 48 -15.33 -14.64 -31.66
N THR A 49 -14.74 -13.44 -31.40
CA THR A 49 -13.29 -13.29 -31.21
C THR A 49 -12.84 -14.15 -30.04
N PRO A 50 -11.81 -15.00 -30.22
CA PRO A 50 -11.26 -15.81 -29.14
C PRO A 50 -10.49 -14.95 -28.13
N CYS A 51 -10.59 -15.30 -26.86
CA CYS A 51 -9.88 -14.65 -25.78
C CYS A 51 -9.26 -15.66 -24.81
N GLU A 52 -8.05 -15.39 -24.37
CA GLU A 52 -7.35 -16.11 -23.31
C GLU A 52 -7.40 -15.29 -22.04
N ILE A 53 -7.78 -15.91 -20.93
CA ILE A 53 -7.88 -15.25 -19.62
C ILE A 53 -6.96 -15.98 -18.65
N HIS A 54 -6.03 -15.24 -18.07
CA HIS A 54 -5.17 -15.70 -17.00
C HIS A 54 -5.77 -15.24 -15.69
N LEU A 55 -6.23 -16.19 -14.89
CA LEU A 55 -6.83 -15.93 -13.59
C LEU A 55 -5.75 -15.61 -12.54
N GLU A 56 -6.16 -14.91 -11.50
CA GLU A 56 -5.27 -14.50 -10.41
C GLU A 56 -4.66 -15.70 -9.65
N ASP A 57 -5.32 -16.86 -9.66
CA ASP A 57 -4.82 -18.12 -9.11
C ASP A 57 -3.80 -18.86 -10.01
N GLY A 58 -3.48 -18.26 -11.17
CA GLY A 58 -2.56 -18.83 -12.17
C GLY A 58 -3.21 -19.78 -13.17
N SER A 59 -4.48 -20.10 -13.04
CA SER A 59 -5.20 -20.92 -14.03
C SER A 59 -5.55 -20.11 -15.29
N ARG A 60 -5.90 -20.81 -16.38
CA ARG A 60 -6.20 -20.20 -17.67
C ARG A 60 -7.56 -20.66 -18.19
N LEU A 61 -8.29 -19.73 -18.79
CA LEU A 61 -9.54 -19.99 -19.49
C LEU A 61 -9.40 -19.55 -20.96
N ASN A 62 -9.90 -20.40 -21.87
CA ASN A 62 -10.05 -20.03 -23.27
C ASN A 62 -11.53 -19.89 -23.56
N LEU A 63 -11.97 -18.68 -23.86
CA LEU A 63 -13.34 -18.32 -24.15
C LEU A 63 -13.44 -17.69 -25.55
N LYS A 64 -14.67 -17.37 -25.95
CA LYS A 64 -14.96 -16.54 -27.13
C LYS A 64 -16.02 -15.51 -26.74
N LEU A 65 -15.95 -14.36 -27.38
CA LEU A 65 -17.04 -13.40 -27.31
C LEU A 65 -18.29 -14.03 -27.93
N ASP A 66 -19.45 -13.71 -27.38
CA ASP A 66 -20.73 -14.19 -27.92
C ASP A 66 -21.14 -13.47 -29.22
N ALA A 67 -22.35 -13.71 -29.72
CA ALA A 67 -22.89 -13.11 -30.95
C ALA A 67 -23.05 -11.57 -30.85
N ASN A 68 -22.99 -11.00 -29.68
CA ASN A 68 -23.07 -9.57 -29.41
C ASN A 68 -21.72 -8.97 -28.98
N ALA A 69 -20.63 -9.72 -29.18
CA ALA A 69 -19.27 -9.36 -28.70
C ALA A 69 -19.19 -9.16 -27.17
N VAL A 70 -19.96 -9.92 -26.41
CA VAL A 70 -19.93 -9.94 -24.94
C VAL A 70 -19.01 -11.04 -24.45
N LEU A 71 -18.07 -10.72 -23.58
CA LEU A 71 -17.29 -11.70 -22.84
C LEU A 71 -18.18 -12.35 -21.78
N PRO A 72 -18.31 -13.67 -21.72
CA PRO A 72 -19.09 -14.35 -20.70
C PRO A 72 -18.65 -13.95 -19.28
N GLY A 73 -19.63 -13.83 -18.36
CA GLY A 73 -19.34 -13.44 -16.99
C GLY A 73 -18.45 -14.42 -16.27
N LEU A 74 -17.38 -13.91 -15.65
CA LEU A 74 -16.46 -14.70 -14.85
C LEU A 74 -16.98 -14.85 -13.42
N VAL A 75 -16.75 -16.02 -12.82
CA VAL A 75 -17.12 -16.31 -11.44
C VAL A 75 -15.97 -15.98 -10.46
N PRO A 76 -14.68 -16.24 -10.78
CA PRO A 76 -13.61 -15.87 -9.88
C PRO A 76 -13.51 -14.35 -9.74
N VAL A 77 -13.69 -13.86 -8.49
CA VAL A 77 -13.47 -12.46 -8.11
C VAL A 77 -11.96 -12.18 -8.11
N GLY A 78 -11.55 -10.98 -8.47
CA GLY A 78 -10.14 -10.57 -8.48
C GLY A 78 -9.72 -9.92 -9.79
N TYR A 79 -8.41 -9.79 -10.01
CA TYR A 79 -7.82 -9.14 -11.16
C TYR A 79 -7.34 -10.17 -12.18
N GLN A 80 -8.07 -10.31 -13.28
CA GLN A 80 -7.78 -11.27 -14.33
C GLN A 80 -7.08 -10.57 -15.51
N GLN A 81 -6.11 -11.21 -16.14
CA GLN A 81 -5.49 -10.70 -17.36
C GLN A 81 -6.21 -11.28 -18.58
N VAL A 82 -6.77 -10.42 -19.42
CA VAL A 82 -7.49 -10.81 -20.64
C VAL A 82 -6.66 -10.46 -21.84
N GLY A 83 -6.32 -11.47 -22.65
CA GLY A 83 -5.69 -11.34 -23.96
C GLY A 83 -6.72 -11.60 -25.06
N ILE A 84 -6.85 -10.68 -26.01
CA ILE A 84 -7.81 -10.75 -27.11
C ILE A 84 -7.27 -10.00 -28.33
N ASP A 85 -7.21 -10.68 -29.47
CA ASP A 85 -6.74 -10.12 -30.75
C ASP A 85 -5.43 -9.33 -30.65
N GLY A 86 -4.43 -9.88 -29.93
CA GLY A 86 -3.11 -9.25 -29.74
C GLY A 86 -3.10 -8.06 -28.76
N GLN A 87 -4.23 -7.68 -28.20
CA GLN A 87 -4.34 -6.68 -27.14
C GLN A 87 -4.53 -7.34 -25.78
N SER A 88 -4.24 -6.61 -24.69
CA SER A 88 -4.44 -7.11 -23.34
C SER A 88 -4.93 -6.02 -22.40
N PHE A 89 -5.76 -6.40 -21.43
CA PHE A 89 -6.22 -5.54 -20.36
C PHE A 89 -6.43 -6.33 -19.07
N THR A 90 -6.48 -5.62 -17.95
CA THR A 90 -6.86 -6.19 -16.67
C THR A 90 -8.38 -6.12 -16.51
N LEU A 91 -9.04 -7.25 -16.30
CA LEU A 91 -10.45 -7.33 -15.91
C LEU A 91 -10.55 -7.48 -14.39
N ALA A 92 -11.03 -6.43 -13.71
CA ALA A 92 -11.35 -6.47 -12.29
C ALA A 92 -12.77 -7.03 -12.12
N VAL A 93 -12.88 -8.29 -11.71
CA VAL A 93 -14.15 -8.93 -11.39
C VAL A 93 -14.52 -8.60 -9.95
N ALA A 94 -15.51 -7.73 -9.79
CA ALA A 94 -15.95 -7.26 -8.48
C ALA A 94 -16.95 -8.23 -7.83
N PRO A 95 -16.88 -8.45 -6.50
CA PRO A 95 -17.90 -9.20 -5.79
C PRO A 95 -19.23 -8.43 -5.79
N ALA A 96 -20.34 -9.14 -5.57
CA ALA A 96 -21.68 -8.53 -5.53
C ALA A 96 -21.86 -7.52 -4.38
N ARG A 97 -21.03 -7.59 -3.36
CA ARG A 97 -20.96 -6.65 -2.24
C ARG A 97 -19.53 -6.57 -1.68
N CYS A 98 -19.22 -5.45 -1.05
CA CYS A 98 -17.96 -5.33 -0.30
C CYS A 98 -17.90 -6.30 0.87
N TYR A 99 -16.68 -6.72 1.21
CA TYR A 99 -16.39 -7.44 2.42
C TYR A 99 -16.80 -6.59 3.64
N SER A 100 -17.50 -7.19 4.59
CA SER A 100 -18.07 -6.50 5.75
C SER A 100 -17.48 -7.03 7.06
N VAL A 101 -17.75 -6.34 8.16
CA VAL A 101 -17.37 -6.81 9.51
C VAL A 101 -18.00 -8.16 9.82
N ALA A 102 -19.22 -8.43 9.35
CA ALA A 102 -19.88 -9.73 9.52
C ALA A 102 -19.08 -10.88 8.88
N ASP A 103 -18.48 -10.63 7.72
CA ASP A 103 -17.63 -11.62 7.03
C ASP A 103 -16.29 -11.83 7.75
N ALA A 104 -15.77 -10.78 8.41
CA ALA A 104 -14.50 -10.85 9.12
C ALA A 104 -14.58 -11.64 10.44
N VAL A 105 -15.70 -11.52 11.16
CA VAL A 105 -15.88 -12.15 12.48
C VAL A 105 -16.78 -13.38 12.46
N ASP A 106 -17.21 -13.82 11.27
CA ASP A 106 -18.10 -14.97 11.05
C ASP A 106 -19.36 -14.92 11.96
N ASN A 107 -19.95 -13.73 12.09
CA ASN A 107 -21.10 -13.48 12.95
C ASN A 107 -22.14 -12.61 12.23
N PRO A 108 -23.39 -13.08 12.04
CA PRO A 108 -24.43 -12.32 11.34
C PRO A 108 -24.86 -11.03 12.07
N ILE A 109 -24.56 -10.90 13.37
CA ILE A 109 -24.80 -9.69 14.16
C ILE A 109 -23.45 -9.25 14.75
N PRO A 110 -22.56 -8.70 13.95
CA PRO A 110 -21.21 -8.43 14.38
C PRO A 110 -21.18 -7.28 15.38
N ARG A 111 -20.62 -7.53 16.56
CA ARG A 111 -20.18 -6.50 17.48
C ARG A 111 -18.69 -6.66 17.64
N ALA A 112 -17.96 -5.99 16.76
CA ALA A 112 -16.50 -5.91 16.82
C ALA A 112 -16.09 -4.55 17.40
N TRP A 113 -15.01 -4.54 18.18
CA TRP A 113 -14.36 -3.30 18.61
C TRP A 113 -12.87 -3.38 18.33
N GLY A 114 -12.27 -2.24 18.19
CA GLY A 114 -10.84 -2.15 17.91
C GLY A 114 -10.26 -0.82 18.33
N LEU A 115 -8.94 -0.71 18.21
CA LEU A 115 -8.19 0.51 18.46
C LEU A 115 -7.74 1.14 17.14
N SER A 116 -7.62 2.46 17.14
CA SER A 116 -6.97 3.20 16.05
C SER A 116 -5.79 3.95 16.64
N VAL A 117 -4.59 3.72 16.08
CA VAL A 117 -3.35 4.30 16.59
C VAL A 117 -2.47 4.81 15.47
N GLN A 118 -1.69 5.82 15.78
CA GLN A 118 -0.60 6.28 14.92
C GLN A 118 0.67 5.52 15.34
N LEU A 119 1.21 4.65 14.47
CA LEU A 119 2.32 3.78 14.82
C LEU A 119 3.53 4.56 15.36
N TYR A 120 3.88 5.67 14.73
CA TYR A 120 4.98 6.51 15.19
C TYR A 120 4.78 7.03 16.63
N GLY A 121 3.52 7.10 17.11
CA GLY A 121 3.17 7.52 18.47
C GLY A 121 3.20 6.41 19.53
N LEU A 122 3.37 5.16 19.13
CA LEU A 122 3.48 4.02 20.05
C LEU A 122 4.89 3.95 20.62
N ARG A 123 5.06 4.57 21.79
CA ARG A 123 6.37 4.73 22.43
C ARG A 123 6.67 3.56 23.36
N ARG A 124 7.92 3.09 23.31
CA ARG A 124 8.48 2.10 24.23
C ARG A 124 9.92 2.46 24.61
N PRO A 125 10.47 1.95 25.72
CA PRO A 125 11.89 2.12 26.03
C PRO A 125 12.77 1.54 24.92
N GLY A 126 13.78 2.28 24.47
CA GLY A 126 14.72 1.87 23.45
C GLY A 126 14.23 2.07 22.01
N ASP A 127 13.14 2.82 21.81
CA ASP A 127 12.60 3.13 20.48
C ASP A 127 13.31 4.29 19.76
N GLY A 128 14.20 5.00 20.46
CA GLY A 128 14.89 6.17 19.92
C GLY A 128 13.97 7.34 19.59
N GLY A 129 12.88 7.48 20.33
CA GLY A 129 11.95 8.58 20.17
C GLY A 129 10.88 8.40 19.09
N PHE A 130 10.75 7.20 18.52
CA PHE A 130 9.88 6.94 17.38
C PHE A 130 9.30 5.53 17.46
N GLY A 131 7.98 5.41 17.52
CA GLY A 131 7.28 4.14 17.63
C GLY A 131 7.60 3.18 16.47
N ASP A 132 7.68 1.90 16.79
CA ASP A 132 8.13 0.86 15.88
C ASP A 132 7.23 -0.39 15.86
N THR A 133 7.58 -1.37 15.04
CA THR A 133 6.83 -2.62 14.88
C THR A 133 6.80 -3.46 16.14
N GLN A 134 7.78 -3.35 17.05
CA GLN A 134 7.74 -4.04 18.34
C GLN A 134 6.67 -3.45 19.25
N ALA A 135 6.58 -2.11 19.31
CA ALA A 135 5.51 -1.45 20.06
C ALA A 135 4.13 -1.78 19.51
N LEU A 136 4.01 -1.95 18.19
CA LEU A 136 2.78 -2.39 17.55
C LEU A 136 2.41 -3.82 17.94
N GLU A 137 3.37 -4.74 17.93
CA GLU A 137 3.18 -6.12 18.35
C GLU A 137 2.69 -6.20 19.81
N ASP A 138 3.34 -5.47 20.69
CA ASP A 138 2.98 -5.41 22.12
C ASP A 138 1.56 -4.89 22.32
N LEU A 139 1.19 -3.82 21.59
CA LEU A 139 -0.18 -3.28 21.64
C LEU A 139 -1.19 -4.27 21.07
N ALA A 140 -0.90 -4.90 19.94
CA ALA A 140 -1.79 -5.86 19.30
C ALA A 140 -2.08 -7.06 20.23
N ARG A 141 -1.02 -7.58 20.88
CA ARG A 141 -1.15 -8.66 21.85
C ARG A 141 -2.04 -8.27 23.03
N VAL A 142 -1.74 -7.12 23.67
CA VAL A 142 -2.51 -6.65 24.84
C VAL A 142 -3.96 -6.31 24.48
N ALA A 143 -4.20 -5.73 23.31
CA ALA A 143 -5.55 -5.43 22.84
C ALA A 143 -6.35 -6.71 22.56
N GLY A 144 -5.73 -7.69 21.87
CA GLY A 144 -6.33 -9.00 21.60
C GLY A 144 -6.67 -9.78 22.86
N GLU A 145 -5.79 -9.80 23.88
CA GLU A 145 -6.04 -10.40 25.20
C GLU A 145 -7.26 -9.76 25.90
N ARG A 146 -7.64 -8.54 25.52
CA ARG A 146 -8.82 -7.83 26.02
C ARG A 146 -10.04 -7.92 25.11
N GLY A 147 -9.94 -8.74 24.04
CA GLY A 147 -11.04 -9.01 23.13
C GLY A 147 -11.18 -7.96 22.00
N ALA A 148 -10.16 -7.14 21.73
CA ALA A 148 -10.15 -6.33 20.52
C ALA A 148 -9.97 -7.22 19.29
N GLU A 149 -10.75 -6.98 18.25
CA GLU A 149 -10.77 -7.75 17.00
C GLU A 149 -10.12 -7.01 15.85
N ALA A 150 -9.81 -5.73 16.05
CA ALA A 150 -9.18 -4.90 15.03
C ALA A 150 -8.19 -3.91 15.62
N LEU A 151 -7.14 -3.61 14.86
CA LEU A 151 -6.19 -2.55 15.12
C LEU A 151 -5.93 -1.77 13.83
N ALA A 152 -6.42 -0.54 13.76
CA ALA A 152 -6.17 0.36 12.64
C ALA A 152 -4.92 1.20 12.92
N ILE A 153 -4.03 1.28 11.95
CA ILE A 153 -2.76 2.00 12.08
C ILE A 153 -2.60 3.08 11.00
N SER A 154 -1.74 4.06 11.26
CA SER A 154 -1.31 5.01 10.24
C SER A 154 -0.56 4.32 9.11
N PRO A 155 -0.51 4.91 7.89
CA PRO A 155 0.22 4.31 6.78
C PRO A 155 1.69 4.03 7.10
N LEU A 156 2.20 2.89 6.61
CA LEU A 156 3.56 2.42 6.84
C LEU A 156 4.51 2.65 5.65
N HIS A 157 4.06 3.39 4.66
CA HIS A 157 4.76 3.56 3.39
C HIS A 157 6.08 4.31 3.53
N ALA A 158 7.00 4.06 2.59
CA ALA A 158 8.31 4.69 2.54
C ALA A 158 8.22 6.21 2.44
N MET A 159 9.01 6.88 3.24
CA MET A 159 9.13 8.33 3.29
C MET A 159 10.33 8.82 2.48
N PHE A 160 10.54 10.12 2.44
CA PHE A 160 11.65 10.75 1.74
C PHE A 160 12.91 10.68 2.62
N SER A 161 13.78 9.70 2.39
CA SER A 161 15.01 9.51 3.18
C SER A 161 16.02 10.67 3.04
N SER A 162 16.01 11.37 1.91
CA SER A 162 16.86 12.54 1.64
C SER A 162 16.26 13.88 2.09
N ASP A 163 14.99 13.88 2.51
CA ASP A 163 14.28 15.09 2.95
C ASP A 163 13.42 14.74 4.18
N THR A 164 14.05 14.75 5.34
CA THR A 164 13.42 14.40 6.63
C THR A 164 12.33 15.37 7.08
N GLN A 165 12.20 16.54 6.44
CA GLN A 165 11.13 17.50 6.70
C GLN A 165 9.79 17.06 6.09
N ARG A 166 9.81 16.14 5.12
CA ARG A 166 8.62 15.57 4.49
C ARG A 166 8.22 14.26 5.16
N TYR A 167 7.68 14.35 6.36
CA TYR A 167 7.41 13.22 7.23
C TYR A 167 5.93 12.81 7.33
N SER A 168 5.03 13.42 6.58
CA SER A 168 3.61 13.03 6.62
C SER A 168 3.39 11.62 6.06
N PRO A 169 2.94 10.63 6.86
CA PRO A 169 2.73 9.26 6.38
C PRO A 169 1.63 9.16 5.31
N TYR A 170 0.82 10.20 5.17
CA TYR A 170 -0.24 10.28 4.15
C TYR A 170 0.26 10.78 2.79
N SER A 171 1.50 11.30 2.73
CA SER A 171 2.15 11.76 1.50
C SER A 171 3.50 11.05 1.30
N PRO A 172 3.52 9.72 1.13
CA PRO A 172 4.74 8.93 1.04
C PRO A 172 5.49 9.19 -0.27
N SER A 173 6.79 8.86 -0.29
CA SER A 173 7.60 8.85 -1.50
C SER A 173 7.26 7.65 -2.40
N SER A 174 6.89 6.52 -1.79
CA SER A 174 6.47 5.31 -2.49
C SER A 174 5.49 4.51 -1.64
N ARG A 175 4.45 3.97 -2.28
CA ARG A 175 3.51 3.04 -1.66
C ARG A 175 3.91 1.57 -1.83
N LEU A 176 4.97 1.29 -2.58
CA LEU A 176 5.46 -0.06 -2.84
C LEU A 176 6.44 -0.54 -1.77
N PHE A 177 6.99 0.37 -0.96
CA PHE A 177 7.97 0.06 0.08
C PHE A 177 7.50 0.53 1.43
N LEU A 178 8.02 -0.10 2.49
CA LEU A 178 7.77 0.29 3.87
C LEU A 178 8.81 1.31 4.35
N ASN A 179 8.41 2.12 5.33
CA ASN A 179 9.30 3.06 5.98
C ASN A 179 10.21 2.33 6.97
N SER A 180 11.52 2.37 6.73
CA SER A 180 12.53 1.74 7.58
C SER A 180 12.60 2.28 9.01
N LEU A 181 12.07 3.49 9.26
CA LEU A 181 12.02 4.07 10.61
C LEU A 181 11.15 3.24 11.57
N TYR A 182 10.16 2.51 11.02
CA TYR A 182 9.30 1.63 11.83
C TYR A 182 9.94 0.29 12.17
N CYS A 183 11.12 -0.02 11.65
CA CYS A 183 11.82 -1.25 12.02
C CYS A 183 12.20 -1.25 13.49
N ALA A 184 12.10 -2.40 14.13
CA ALA A 184 12.64 -2.69 15.45
C ALA A 184 13.95 -3.50 15.31
N PRO A 185 15.13 -2.85 15.17
CA PRO A 185 16.37 -3.54 14.83
C PRO A 185 16.79 -4.58 15.87
N GLY A 186 16.49 -4.32 17.15
CA GLY A 186 16.78 -5.27 18.24
C GLY A 186 16.06 -6.60 18.06
N THR A 187 14.80 -6.56 17.62
CA THR A 187 14.00 -7.75 17.35
C THR A 187 14.48 -8.49 16.10
N ILE A 188 14.90 -7.77 15.06
CA ILE A 188 15.32 -8.36 13.78
C ILE A 188 16.75 -8.91 13.83
N LEU A 189 17.68 -8.14 14.37
CA LEU A 189 19.13 -8.42 14.35
C LEU A 189 19.66 -8.92 15.69
N GLY A 190 18.86 -8.85 16.73
CA GLY A 190 19.22 -9.14 18.11
C GLY A 190 19.78 -7.92 18.87
N GLU A 191 19.46 -7.85 20.15
CA GLU A 191 19.83 -6.75 21.06
C GLU A 191 21.34 -6.48 21.14
N ARG A 192 22.15 -7.52 21.01
CA ARG A 192 23.62 -7.38 21.02
C ARG A 192 24.12 -6.62 19.79
N ALA A 193 23.58 -6.96 18.60
CA ALA A 193 23.95 -6.30 17.36
C ALA A 193 23.52 -4.82 17.38
N LEU A 194 22.30 -4.55 17.86
CA LEU A 194 21.80 -3.19 18.03
C LEU A 194 22.70 -2.36 18.96
N ARG A 195 23.04 -2.86 20.14
CA ARG A 195 23.97 -2.17 21.06
C ARG A 195 25.31 -1.88 20.41
N THR A 196 25.89 -2.88 19.75
CA THR A 196 27.16 -2.68 19.04
C THR A 196 27.07 -1.57 17.99
N ALA A 197 25.99 -1.49 17.26
CA ALA A 197 25.77 -0.45 16.24
C ALA A 197 25.59 0.94 16.88
N ILE A 198 24.82 1.05 17.97
CA ILE A 198 24.63 2.29 18.72
C ILE A 198 25.97 2.81 19.28
N ASP A 199 26.77 1.92 19.87
CA ASP A 199 28.11 2.27 20.40
C ASP A 199 29.07 2.72 19.28
N ALA A 200 29.08 2.01 18.16
CA ALA A 200 29.92 2.34 17.02
C ALA A 200 29.53 3.69 16.35
N THR A 201 28.29 4.10 16.44
CA THR A 201 27.79 5.38 15.89
C THR A 201 27.80 6.51 16.92
N GLY A 202 28.00 6.23 18.20
CA GLY A 202 27.90 7.21 19.28
C GLY A 202 26.50 7.75 19.56
N LEU A 203 25.47 7.04 19.12
CA LEU A 203 24.07 7.50 19.13
C LEU A 203 23.35 7.39 20.48
N ALA A 204 23.93 6.72 21.47
CA ALA A 204 23.26 6.39 22.74
C ALA A 204 22.63 7.61 23.45
N ILE A 205 23.38 8.71 23.54
CA ILE A 205 22.91 9.94 24.20
C ILE A 205 21.81 10.62 23.39
N GLU A 206 21.98 10.68 22.08
CA GLU A 206 21.03 11.31 21.17
C GLU A 206 19.69 10.57 21.15
N LEU A 207 19.72 9.23 21.01
CA LEU A 207 18.51 8.40 21.04
C LEU A 207 17.76 8.53 22.37
N LYS A 208 18.50 8.53 23.48
CA LYS A 208 17.89 8.76 24.81
C LYS A 208 17.24 10.14 24.92
N ALA A 209 17.88 11.18 24.43
CA ALA A 209 17.32 12.54 24.44
C ALA A 209 16.05 12.64 23.55
N LEU A 210 15.99 11.90 22.44
CA LEU A 210 14.77 11.80 21.62
C LEU A 210 13.65 11.05 22.34
N GLU A 211 13.97 10.01 23.10
CA GLU A 211 12.99 9.27 23.90
C GLU A 211 12.36 10.12 25.02
N GLU A 212 13.10 11.04 25.59
CA GLU A 212 12.63 11.91 26.67
C GLU A 212 11.74 13.08 26.18
N ARG A 213 11.64 13.29 24.86
CA ARG A 213 10.80 14.35 24.30
C ARG A 213 9.32 14.03 24.44
N PRO A 214 8.47 15.01 24.80
CA PRO A 214 7.02 14.81 24.93
C PRO A 214 6.33 14.63 23.57
N LEU A 215 6.94 15.15 22.49
CA LEU A 215 6.46 15.02 21.11
C LEU A 215 7.58 14.44 20.26
N ILE A 216 7.17 13.74 19.20
CA ILE A 216 8.10 13.12 18.25
C ILE A 216 8.79 14.20 17.43
N ASP A 217 10.10 14.16 17.42
CA ASP A 217 10.92 14.94 16.50
C ASP A 217 11.25 14.08 15.28
N TRP A 218 10.39 14.12 14.29
CA TRP A 218 10.52 13.32 13.08
C TRP A 218 11.86 13.51 12.36
N PRO A 219 12.32 14.75 12.06
CA PRO A 219 13.59 14.97 11.40
C PRO A 219 14.76 14.39 12.20
N ALA A 220 14.84 14.72 13.48
CA ALA A 220 15.96 14.26 14.32
C ALA A 220 15.96 12.74 14.51
N ALA A 221 14.78 12.12 14.70
CA ALA A 221 14.66 10.66 14.78
C ALA A 221 15.05 9.97 13.46
N ALA A 222 14.66 10.54 12.32
CA ALA A 222 15.03 10.02 11.00
C ALA A 222 16.55 10.12 10.77
N GLU A 223 17.16 11.25 11.08
CA GLU A 223 18.61 11.45 10.96
C GLU A 223 19.39 10.48 11.85
N ALA A 224 18.99 10.32 13.11
CA ALA A 224 19.64 9.41 14.04
C ALA A 224 19.53 7.94 13.57
N LYS A 225 18.32 7.49 13.20
CA LYS A 225 18.08 6.09 12.80
C LYS A 225 18.67 5.73 11.43
N HIS A 226 18.87 6.69 10.53
CA HIS A 226 19.48 6.46 9.21
C HIS A 226 20.98 6.68 9.20
N ARG A 227 21.61 7.11 10.31
CA ARG A 227 23.04 7.37 10.36
C ARG A 227 23.85 6.09 10.14
N PRO A 228 24.69 6.02 9.09
CA PRO A 228 25.54 4.86 8.88
C PRO A 228 26.58 4.76 9.99
N PRO A 229 27.05 3.54 10.35
CA PRO A 229 28.17 3.39 11.26
C PRO A 229 29.39 4.10 10.69
N ALA A 230 30.16 4.76 11.57
CA ALA A 230 31.39 5.40 11.16
C ALA A 230 32.31 4.32 10.55
N VAL A 231 32.61 4.45 9.26
CA VAL A 231 33.60 3.60 8.61
C VAL A 231 34.96 3.97 9.22
N LYS A 232 35.45 3.15 10.13
CA LYS A 232 36.87 3.25 10.53
C LYS A 232 37.70 3.04 9.27
N ALA A 233 38.33 4.09 8.77
CA ALA A 233 39.29 3.98 7.71
C ALA A 233 40.28 2.87 8.11
N ARG A 234 40.36 1.79 7.34
CA ARG A 234 41.43 0.81 7.51
C ARG A 234 42.72 1.59 7.39
N GLN A 235 43.45 1.72 8.51
CA GLN A 235 44.82 2.15 8.42
C GLN A 235 45.54 1.10 7.56
N PRO A 236 46.30 1.50 6.54
CA PRO A 236 47.16 0.56 5.85
C PRO A 236 48.12 -0.04 6.88
N GLU A 237 48.12 -1.35 6.93
CA GLU A 237 49.16 -2.04 7.74
C GLU A 237 50.54 -1.67 7.21
N PRO A 238 51.55 -1.48 8.11
CA PRO A 238 52.90 -1.04 7.74
C PRO A 238 53.65 -2.04 6.89
#